data_6960c430fc11e49f8efe38dc1b330a28
#
_entry.id   6960c430fc11e49f8efe38dc1b330a28
#
_cell.length_a   1.000
_cell.length_b   1.000
_cell.length_c   1.000
_cell.angle_alpha   90.00
_cell.angle_beta   90.00
_cell.angle_gamma   90.00
#
_symmetry.space_group_name_H-M   'P 1'
#
loop_
_entity.id
_entity.type
_entity.pdbx_description
1 polymer ?
#
loop_
_entity_poly.entity_id
_entity_poly.type
_entity_poly.pdbx_seq_one_letter_code
_entity_poly.pdbx_strand_id
1 'polypeptide(L)'
;PYLFRHSLTDICLLVRDRQKAESMFPGLCLEIIATTEGEWCKQVIGYSPDVVIHMATFFTARRDDMSIEKLIGSNILFTTHLLEAVSHTSCSHFINIGTFTEFLNGAGEYLPNNLYSATKTAVRPIIRYYQAQSCWNWINVVVYSPYGRYNSSKKVIDYLVDAVKAEKPVDFSPGNQVLDFIHVDDIADFFYILILSLDNLKDSYYQFHLGTGEGHSLRGVADMIESVWNRPVKANWGGRPYSPSDAMYAVAPINRNITLLGWKASISLKEGIRILHEDMKTYENE
;
A
#
# COMPACT_ATOMS: atom_id res chain seq x y z
N PRO A 1 12.88 3.11 -8.05
CA PRO A 1 13.56 2.40 -9.16
C PRO A 1 12.66 2.17 -10.37
N TYR A 2 11.37 1.74 -10.18
CA TYR A 2 10.47 1.47 -11.30
C TYR A 2 10.24 2.72 -12.16
N LEU A 3 9.84 3.83 -11.57
CA LEU A 3 9.60 5.10 -12.26
C LEU A 3 10.86 5.60 -12.99
N PHE A 4 12.04 5.53 -12.35
CA PHE A 4 13.31 5.90 -12.98
C PHE A 4 13.62 5.06 -14.22
N ARG A 5 13.39 3.75 -14.17
CA ARG A 5 13.57 2.87 -15.34
C ARG A 5 12.67 3.24 -16.51
N HIS A 6 11.55 3.92 -16.22
CA HIS A 6 10.58 4.39 -17.21
C HIS A 6 10.68 5.90 -17.47
N SER A 7 11.86 6.49 -17.22
CA SER A 7 12.19 7.89 -17.53
C SER A 7 11.41 8.97 -16.75
N LEU A 8 10.74 8.58 -15.65
CA LEU A 8 10.22 9.53 -14.68
C LEU A 8 11.29 9.76 -13.60
N THR A 9 12.10 10.80 -13.76
CA THR A 9 13.31 11.04 -12.96
C THR A 9 13.23 12.25 -12.04
N ASP A 10 12.31 13.17 -12.29
CA ASP A 10 12.07 14.33 -11.42
C ASP A 10 11.18 13.89 -10.22
N ILE A 11 11.86 13.37 -9.20
CA ILE A 11 11.21 12.79 -8.03
C ILE A 11 11.86 13.35 -6.76
N CYS A 12 11.04 13.95 -5.89
CA CYS A 12 11.40 14.28 -4.52
C CYS A 12 10.81 13.27 -3.54
N LEU A 13 11.61 12.80 -2.59
CA LEU A 13 11.17 11.92 -1.51
C LEU A 13 10.99 12.72 -0.21
N LEU A 14 9.75 12.81 0.27
CA LEU A 14 9.47 13.30 1.63
C LEU A 14 9.51 12.13 2.60
N VAL A 15 10.52 12.07 3.45
CA VAL A 15 10.83 10.95 4.35
C VAL A 15 11.09 11.40 5.78
N ARG A 16 11.09 10.47 6.74
CA ARG A 16 11.52 10.75 8.11
C ARG A 16 13.04 10.67 8.28
N ASP A 17 13.69 9.80 7.55
CA ASP A 17 15.10 9.44 7.71
C ASP A 17 15.79 9.49 6.34
N ARG A 18 16.59 10.53 6.15
CA ARG A 18 17.36 10.78 4.91
C ARG A 18 18.37 9.66 4.65
N GLN A 19 19.15 9.28 5.66
CA GLN A 19 20.21 8.27 5.50
C GLN A 19 19.64 6.93 5.08
N LYS A 20 18.50 6.55 5.66
CA LYS A 20 17.79 5.35 5.26
C LYS A 20 17.29 5.43 3.81
N ALA A 21 16.74 6.57 3.39
CA ALA A 21 16.29 6.75 2.00
C ALA A 21 17.46 6.64 1.02
N GLU A 22 18.58 7.31 1.30
CA GLU A 22 19.80 7.23 0.49
C GLU A 22 20.34 5.80 0.36
N SER A 23 20.35 5.04 1.48
CA SER A 23 20.80 3.65 1.48
C SER A 23 19.87 2.71 0.70
N MET A 24 18.55 3.01 0.65
CA MET A 24 17.58 2.21 -0.10
C MET A 24 17.64 2.43 -1.61
N PHE A 25 18.17 3.57 -2.06
CA PHE A 25 18.19 3.96 -3.47
C PHE A 25 19.61 4.39 -3.93
N PRO A 26 20.62 3.51 -3.75
CA PRO A 26 22.00 3.85 -4.13
C PRO A 26 22.09 4.15 -5.63
N GLY A 27 22.77 5.23 -5.97
CA GLY A 27 23.02 5.64 -7.35
C GLY A 27 21.84 6.33 -8.06
N LEU A 28 20.69 6.55 -7.40
CA LEU A 28 19.62 7.39 -7.93
C LEU A 28 19.82 8.84 -7.47
N CYS A 29 19.78 9.78 -8.43
CA CYS A 29 19.77 11.21 -8.11
C CYS A 29 18.36 11.61 -7.70
N LEU A 30 18.09 11.61 -6.38
CA LEU A 30 16.79 11.94 -5.78
C LEU A 30 16.93 13.19 -4.94
N GLU A 31 16.00 14.12 -5.07
CA GLU A 31 15.82 15.15 -4.05
C GLU A 31 15.14 14.51 -2.83
N ILE A 32 15.67 14.83 -1.63
CA ILE A 32 15.15 14.26 -0.38
C ILE A 32 14.86 15.39 0.60
N ILE A 33 13.62 15.47 1.05
CA ILE A 33 13.17 16.33 2.13
C ILE A 33 12.93 15.43 3.36
N ALA A 34 13.65 15.69 4.47
CA ALA A 34 13.48 14.92 5.68
C ALA A 34 12.64 15.69 6.71
N THR A 35 11.57 15.06 7.20
CA THR A 35 10.66 15.70 8.17
C THR A 35 11.29 15.96 9.54
N THR A 36 12.45 15.36 9.82
CA THR A 36 13.25 15.58 11.04
C THR A 36 14.22 16.76 10.93
N GLU A 37 14.44 17.32 9.73
CA GLU A 37 15.42 18.39 9.49
C GLU A 37 14.84 19.80 9.65
N GLY A 38 13.65 19.95 10.21
CA GLY A 38 13.00 21.23 10.45
C GLY A 38 12.49 21.90 9.15
N GLU A 39 11.49 22.79 9.28
CA GLU A 39 10.91 23.58 8.17
C GLU A 39 10.57 22.77 6.88
N TRP A 40 10.42 21.46 6.98
CA TRP A 40 10.14 20.59 5.83
C TRP A 40 8.90 21.05 5.02
N CYS A 41 7.90 21.65 5.66
CA CYS A 41 6.75 22.24 4.97
C CYS A 41 7.20 23.35 4.00
N LYS A 42 8.14 24.23 4.41
CA LYS A 42 8.67 25.27 3.54
C LYS A 42 9.48 24.68 2.38
N GLN A 43 10.21 23.57 2.64
CA GLN A 43 10.94 22.87 1.57
C GLN A 43 9.98 22.26 0.55
N VAL A 44 8.86 21.64 0.99
CA VAL A 44 7.80 21.16 0.08
C VAL A 44 7.19 22.29 -0.74
N ILE A 45 6.90 23.43 -0.11
CA ILE A 45 6.39 24.62 -0.81
C ILE A 45 7.41 25.11 -1.84
N GLY A 46 8.70 25.19 -1.47
CA GLY A 46 9.77 25.63 -2.36
C GLY A 46 10.02 24.67 -3.54
N TYR A 47 9.90 23.36 -3.31
CA TYR A 47 9.99 22.36 -4.38
C TYR A 47 8.78 22.44 -5.34
N SER A 48 7.60 22.76 -4.82
CA SER A 48 6.36 22.91 -5.57
C SER A 48 6.04 21.75 -6.51
N PRO A 49 5.72 20.55 -5.97
CA PRO A 49 5.49 19.36 -6.78
C PRO A 49 4.22 19.52 -7.65
N ASP A 50 4.26 19.04 -8.89
CA ASP A 50 3.09 18.94 -9.77
C ASP A 50 2.11 17.85 -9.31
N VAL A 51 2.65 16.76 -8.77
CA VAL A 51 1.88 15.59 -8.29
C VAL A 51 2.43 15.12 -6.95
N VAL A 52 1.54 14.91 -5.99
CA VAL A 52 1.89 14.32 -4.69
C VAL A 52 1.29 12.92 -4.57
N ILE A 53 2.13 11.92 -4.32
CA ILE A 53 1.71 10.54 -3.98
C ILE A 53 1.96 10.31 -2.49
N HIS A 54 0.92 10.41 -1.68
CA HIS A 54 1.00 10.28 -0.23
C HIS A 54 0.91 8.81 0.20
N MET A 55 2.07 8.16 0.31
CA MET A 55 2.21 6.77 0.75
C MET A 55 2.58 6.64 2.23
N ALA A 56 3.03 7.74 2.87
CA ALA A 56 3.47 7.71 4.26
C ALA A 56 2.34 7.30 5.19
N THR A 57 2.59 6.29 6.02
CA THR A 57 1.63 5.80 7.00
C THR A 57 2.35 5.06 8.13
N PHE A 58 1.75 5.05 9.31
CA PHE A 58 2.10 4.12 10.38
C PHE A 58 1.02 3.05 10.47
N PHE A 59 1.43 1.78 10.43
CA PHE A 59 0.54 0.63 10.55
C PHE A 59 0.86 -0.17 11.81
N THR A 60 -0.16 -0.46 12.60
CA THR A 60 -0.09 -1.39 13.72
C THR A 60 -1.47 -1.97 14.03
N ALA A 61 -1.50 -3.22 14.48
CA ALA A 61 -2.69 -3.84 15.05
C ALA A 61 -2.79 -3.67 16.58
N ARG A 62 -1.76 -3.09 17.23
CA ARG A 62 -1.75 -2.85 18.68
C ARG A 62 -2.72 -1.73 19.06
N ARG A 63 -3.21 -1.77 20.31
CA ARG A 63 -4.19 -0.81 20.87
C ARG A 63 -3.69 -0.20 22.18
N ASP A 64 -2.37 -0.03 22.34
CA ASP A 64 -1.78 0.70 23.47
C ASP A 64 -1.69 2.21 23.17
N ASP A 65 -1.52 3.02 24.22
CA ASP A 65 -1.52 4.50 24.10
C ASP A 65 -0.45 4.99 23.13
N MET A 66 0.75 4.43 23.17
CA MET A 66 1.84 4.79 22.25
C MET A 66 1.48 4.48 20.78
N SER A 67 0.75 3.40 20.53
CA SER A 67 0.28 3.05 19.18
C SER A 67 -0.81 4.00 18.70
N ILE A 68 -1.69 4.46 19.60
CA ILE A 68 -2.73 5.45 19.29
C ILE A 68 -2.08 6.77 18.89
N GLU A 69 -1.16 7.29 19.69
CA GLU A 69 -0.46 8.55 19.40
C GLU A 69 0.28 8.50 18.06
N LYS A 70 0.99 7.39 17.78
CA LYS A 70 1.69 7.20 16.51
C LYS A 70 0.74 7.10 15.31
N LEU A 71 -0.41 6.43 15.46
CA LEU A 71 -1.42 6.35 14.40
C LEU A 71 -2.00 7.73 14.08
N ILE A 72 -2.41 8.49 15.09
CA ILE A 72 -2.97 9.84 14.91
C ILE A 72 -1.88 10.79 14.37
N GLY A 73 -0.69 10.78 14.98
CA GLY A 73 0.43 11.63 14.58
C GLY A 73 0.87 11.39 13.12
N SER A 74 1.03 10.12 12.72
CA SER A 74 1.51 9.79 11.37
C SER A 74 0.42 9.84 10.30
N ASN A 75 -0.80 9.37 10.60
CA ASN A 75 -1.80 9.18 9.56
C ASN A 75 -2.76 10.37 9.44
N ILE A 76 -2.92 11.17 10.49
CA ILE A 76 -3.81 12.34 10.47
C ILE A 76 -3.01 13.63 10.54
N LEU A 77 -2.25 13.86 11.63
CA LEU A 77 -1.56 15.13 11.85
C LEU A 77 -0.51 15.42 10.77
N PHE A 78 0.38 14.47 10.48
CA PHE A 78 1.37 14.61 9.41
C PHE A 78 0.71 14.85 8.05
N THR A 79 -0.36 14.08 7.73
CA THR A 79 -1.10 14.27 6.47
C THR A 79 -1.72 15.66 6.40
N THR A 80 -2.26 16.19 7.51
CA THR A 80 -2.83 17.53 7.55
C THR A 80 -1.77 18.61 7.30
N HIS A 81 -0.58 18.49 7.91
CA HIS A 81 0.54 19.41 7.63
C HIS A 81 1.01 19.34 6.18
N LEU A 82 1.06 18.12 5.60
CA LEU A 82 1.40 17.96 4.18
C LEU A 82 0.37 18.63 3.26
N LEU A 83 -0.92 18.46 3.54
CA LEU A 83 -2.00 19.08 2.80
C LEU A 83 -1.94 20.61 2.87
N GLU A 84 -1.65 21.17 4.06
CA GLU A 84 -1.43 22.60 4.24
C GLU A 84 -0.26 23.07 3.36
N ALA A 85 0.90 22.40 3.41
CA ALA A 85 2.04 22.77 2.58
C ALA A 85 1.72 22.69 1.08
N VAL A 86 1.06 21.61 0.64
CA VAL A 86 0.70 21.38 -0.78
C VAL A 86 -0.33 22.40 -1.26
N SER A 87 -1.21 22.93 -0.39
CA SER A 87 -2.19 23.97 -0.77
C SER A 87 -1.53 25.29 -1.19
N HIS A 88 -0.27 25.51 -0.83
CA HIS A 88 0.54 26.67 -1.22
C HIS A 88 1.46 26.43 -2.43
N THR A 89 1.24 25.35 -3.18
CA THR A 89 2.03 24.97 -4.37
C THR A 89 1.18 24.98 -5.64
N SER A 90 1.83 24.76 -6.78
CA SER A 90 1.15 24.54 -8.08
C SER A 90 0.66 23.12 -8.29
N CYS A 91 0.61 22.30 -7.25
CA CYS A 91 0.20 20.88 -7.34
C CYS A 91 -1.13 20.74 -8.08
N SER A 92 -1.18 19.84 -9.06
CA SER A 92 -2.38 19.55 -9.86
C SER A 92 -3.14 18.32 -9.36
N HIS A 93 -2.43 17.36 -8.72
CA HIS A 93 -3.03 16.12 -8.26
C HIS A 93 -2.46 15.66 -6.92
N PHE A 94 -3.35 15.44 -5.95
CA PHE A 94 -3.01 14.79 -4.67
C PHE A 94 -3.54 13.36 -4.68
N ILE A 95 -2.64 12.38 -4.68
CA ILE A 95 -2.95 10.94 -4.70
C ILE A 95 -2.78 10.40 -3.29
N ASN A 96 -3.88 10.01 -2.63
CA ASN A 96 -3.87 9.40 -1.30
C ASN A 96 -4.00 7.89 -1.37
N ILE A 97 -3.24 7.19 -0.54
CA ILE A 97 -3.31 5.74 -0.43
C ILE A 97 -4.25 5.35 0.71
N GLY A 98 -5.36 4.71 0.34
CA GLY A 98 -6.30 4.07 1.24
C GLY A 98 -6.04 2.57 1.39
N THR A 99 -6.90 1.89 2.11
CA THR A 99 -6.83 0.44 2.34
C THR A 99 -8.19 -0.22 2.21
N PHE A 100 -8.26 -1.43 1.67
CA PHE A 100 -9.50 -2.19 1.61
C PHE A 100 -10.15 -2.42 3.00
N THR A 101 -9.35 -2.38 4.06
CA THR A 101 -9.81 -2.57 5.44
C THR A 101 -10.60 -1.38 6.01
N GLU A 102 -10.74 -0.30 5.27
CA GLU A 102 -11.66 0.80 5.58
C GLU A 102 -13.13 0.41 5.35
N PHE A 103 -13.40 -0.66 4.61
CA PHE A 103 -14.71 -1.06 4.15
C PHE A 103 -15.11 -2.43 4.70
N LEU A 104 -16.40 -2.66 4.87
CA LEU A 104 -16.96 -3.93 5.40
C LEU A 104 -16.47 -5.16 4.61
N ASN A 105 -16.53 -5.11 3.28
CA ASN A 105 -16.11 -6.19 2.40
C ASN A 105 -15.09 -5.72 1.35
N GLY A 106 -14.14 -4.88 1.79
CA GLY A 106 -13.11 -4.33 0.92
C GLY A 106 -13.58 -3.17 0.02
N ALA A 107 -14.88 -2.97 -0.15
CA ALA A 107 -15.49 -1.87 -0.90
C ALA A 107 -16.91 -1.59 -0.40
N GLY A 108 -17.48 -0.44 -0.81
CA GLY A 108 -18.85 -0.05 -0.46
C GLY A 108 -18.95 0.69 0.87
N GLU A 109 -19.57 0.09 1.88
CA GLU A 109 -19.83 0.72 3.18
C GLU A 109 -18.54 0.90 3.98
N TYR A 110 -18.35 2.11 4.56
CA TYR A 110 -17.27 2.38 5.50
C TYR A 110 -17.54 1.68 6.83
N LEU A 111 -16.77 0.64 7.11
CA LEU A 111 -16.72 -0.04 8.40
C LEU A 111 -15.30 -0.47 8.69
N PRO A 112 -14.45 0.47 9.17
CA PRO A 112 -13.04 0.19 9.46
C PRO A 112 -12.88 -0.95 10.45
N ASN A 113 -12.10 -1.97 10.10
CA ASN A 113 -11.93 -3.17 10.93
C ASN A 113 -10.91 -3.00 12.08
N ASN A 114 -10.14 -1.91 12.07
CA ASN A 114 -9.17 -1.58 13.12
C ASN A 114 -8.91 -0.06 13.16
N LEU A 115 -8.16 0.41 14.20
CA LEU A 115 -7.88 1.83 14.37
C LEU A 115 -7.04 2.42 13.24
N TYR A 116 -6.09 1.65 12.67
CA TYR A 116 -5.35 2.08 11.48
C TYR A 116 -6.30 2.42 10.33
N SER A 117 -7.20 1.51 10.01
CA SER A 117 -8.20 1.72 8.95
C SER A 117 -9.12 2.91 9.25
N ALA A 118 -9.50 3.09 10.52
CA ALA A 118 -10.27 4.25 10.96
C ALA A 118 -9.51 5.57 10.75
N THR A 119 -8.18 5.62 10.97
CA THR A 119 -7.38 6.82 10.66
C THR A 119 -7.31 7.09 9.16
N LYS A 120 -7.25 6.05 8.32
CA LYS A 120 -7.29 6.19 6.85
C LYS A 120 -8.65 6.72 6.35
N THR A 121 -9.74 6.32 6.99
CA THR A 121 -11.07 6.88 6.71
C THR A 121 -11.18 8.33 7.22
N ALA A 122 -10.71 8.60 8.45
CA ALA A 122 -10.83 9.91 9.11
C ALA A 122 -10.08 11.04 8.37
N VAL A 123 -9.01 10.73 7.66
CA VAL A 123 -8.26 11.73 6.89
C VAL A 123 -8.98 12.17 5.61
N ARG A 124 -9.94 11.39 5.08
CA ARG A 124 -10.65 11.71 3.83
C ARG A 124 -11.44 13.02 3.89
N PRO A 125 -12.23 13.34 4.94
CA PRO A 125 -12.85 14.65 5.10
C PRO A 125 -11.84 15.79 5.16
N ILE A 126 -10.66 15.58 5.76
CA ILE A 126 -9.59 16.57 5.81
C ILE A 126 -9.04 16.84 4.40
N ILE A 127 -8.74 15.77 3.63
CA ILE A 127 -8.34 15.91 2.23
C ILE A 127 -9.39 16.66 1.43
N ARG A 128 -10.67 16.35 1.62
CA ARG A 128 -11.79 17.02 0.93
C ARG A 128 -11.87 18.51 1.27
N TYR A 129 -11.62 18.88 2.53
CA TYR A 129 -11.57 20.28 2.95
C TYR A 129 -10.48 21.05 2.18
N TYR A 130 -9.24 20.52 2.18
CA TYR A 130 -8.13 21.15 1.46
C TYR A 130 -8.34 21.17 -0.05
N GLN A 131 -8.90 20.11 -0.63
CA GLN A 131 -9.26 20.09 -2.05
C GLN A 131 -10.22 21.23 -2.42
N ALA A 132 -11.20 21.51 -1.58
CA ALA A 132 -12.16 22.58 -1.83
C ALA A 132 -11.54 23.99 -1.73
N GLN A 133 -10.37 24.14 -1.12
CA GLN A 133 -9.61 25.39 -0.98
C GLN A 133 -8.44 25.49 -1.96
N SER A 134 -8.18 24.46 -2.77
CA SER A 134 -7.02 24.34 -3.65
C SER A 134 -7.43 24.06 -5.08
N CYS A 135 -6.46 24.10 -6.00
CA CYS A 135 -6.70 23.82 -7.43
C CYS A 135 -6.41 22.37 -7.83
N TRP A 136 -5.98 21.49 -6.90
CA TRP A 136 -5.62 20.11 -7.23
C TRP A 136 -6.82 19.16 -7.20
N ASN A 137 -6.73 18.12 -8.03
CA ASN A 137 -7.67 17.01 -8.05
C ASN A 137 -7.25 15.96 -7.02
N TRP A 138 -8.23 15.29 -6.39
CA TRP A 138 -7.99 14.23 -5.44
C TRP A 138 -8.19 12.85 -6.05
N ILE A 139 -7.16 12.01 -5.98
CA ILE A 139 -7.25 10.60 -6.34
C ILE A 139 -7.03 9.77 -5.08
N ASN A 140 -7.99 8.90 -4.75
CA ASN A 140 -7.86 7.95 -3.66
C ASN A 140 -7.65 6.55 -4.21
N VAL A 141 -6.53 5.90 -3.85
CA VAL A 141 -6.18 4.53 -4.29
C VAL A 141 -6.34 3.59 -3.12
N VAL A 142 -7.36 2.75 -3.16
CA VAL A 142 -7.64 1.71 -2.15
C VAL A 142 -6.82 0.48 -2.48
N VAL A 143 -5.77 0.20 -1.70
CA VAL A 143 -4.87 -0.92 -1.94
C VAL A 143 -5.38 -2.18 -1.25
N TYR A 144 -5.42 -3.29 -2.00
CA TYR A 144 -5.73 -4.62 -1.49
C TYR A 144 -4.47 -5.32 -1.01
N SER A 145 -4.51 -6.58 -0.62
CA SER A 145 -3.41 -7.25 0.10
C SER A 145 -2.09 -7.26 -0.70
N PRO A 146 -1.20 -6.24 -0.54
CA PRO A 146 0.04 -6.18 -1.29
C PRO A 146 1.04 -7.20 -0.76
N TYR A 147 1.77 -7.86 -1.66
CA TYR A 147 2.86 -8.78 -1.33
C TYR A 147 4.02 -8.64 -2.32
N GLY A 148 5.18 -9.18 -1.95
CA GLY A 148 6.43 -9.16 -2.73
C GLY A 148 7.62 -8.83 -1.85
N ARG A 149 8.76 -8.54 -2.48
CA ARG A 149 10.00 -8.18 -1.79
C ARG A 149 9.91 -6.83 -1.06
N TYR A 150 10.83 -6.57 -0.16
CA TYR A 150 10.98 -5.32 0.61
C TYR A 150 9.88 -5.05 1.65
N ASN A 151 9.20 -6.07 2.15
CA ASN A 151 8.24 -5.90 3.23
C ASN A 151 8.92 -5.43 4.52
N SER A 152 8.53 -4.27 5.04
CA SER A 152 8.98 -3.78 6.35
C SER A 152 8.27 -4.47 7.52
N SER A 153 7.15 -5.14 7.26
CA SER A 153 6.37 -5.91 8.24
C SER A 153 5.78 -7.14 7.57
N LYS A 154 5.86 -8.29 8.26
CA LYS A 154 5.30 -9.55 7.75
C LYS A 154 3.80 -9.45 7.57
N LYS A 155 3.33 -9.99 6.45
CA LYS A 155 1.92 -10.15 6.07
C LYS A 155 1.57 -11.63 5.98
N VAL A 156 0.31 -11.96 5.68
CA VAL A 156 -0.16 -13.34 5.71
C VAL A 156 0.61 -14.29 4.78
N ILE A 157 1.02 -13.83 3.59
CA ILE A 157 1.86 -14.63 2.68
C ILE A 157 3.22 -14.90 3.32
N ASP A 158 3.85 -13.92 3.98
CA ASP A 158 5.14 -14.11 4.64
C ASP A 158 5.05 -15.14 5.79
N TYR A 159 3.96 -15.13 6.56
CA TYR A 159 3.72 -16.15 7.60
C TYR A 159 3.49 -17.56 7.02
N LEU A 160 2.79 -17.67 5.87
CA LEU A 160 2.62 -18.95 5.19
C LEU A 160 3.95 -19.48 4.64
N VAL A 161 4.79 -18.61 4.10
CA VAL A 161 6.16 -18.95 3.64
C VAL A 161 7.04 -19.39 4.83
N ASP A 162 6.97 -18.66 5.95
CA ASP A 162 7.68 -19.07 7.18
C ASP A 162 7.22 -20.46 7.66
N ALA A 163 5.93 -20.77 7.52
CA ALA A 163 5.41 -22.09 7.90
C ALA A 163 5.91 -23.23 7.03
N VAL A 164 6.39 -22.97 5.81
CA VAL A 164 7.13 -23.99 5.00
C VAL A 164 8.45 -24.40 5.68
N LYS A 165 9.14 -23.41 6.28
CA LYS A 165 10.45 -23.59 6.93
C LYS A 165 10.35 -23.98 8.41
N ALA A 166 9.17 -23.86 9.02
CA ALA A 166 8.96 -24.10 10.44
C ALA A 166 9.26 -25.55 10.84
N GLU A 167 9.78 -25.78 12.04
CA GLU A 167 9.97 -27.13 12.57
C GLU A 167 8.64 -27.76 13.01
N LYS A 168 7.76 -26.95 13.60
CA LYS A 168 6.44 -27.35 14.12
C LYS A 168 5.31 -26.62 13.38
N PRO A 169 4.10 -27.18 13.36
CA PRO A 169 2.93 -26.49 12.80
C PRO A 169 2.72 -25.12 13.44
N VAL A 170 2.43 -24.12 12.60
CA VAL A 170 2.12 -22.73 12.99
C VAL A 170 0.62 -22.53 13.03
N ASP A 171 0.10 -21.94 14.11
CA ASP A 171 -1.34 -21.70 14.27
C ASP A 171 -1.83 -20.59 13.33
N PHE A 172 -2.80 -20.95 12.49
CA PHE A 172 -3.55 -20.02 11.63
C PHE A 172 -5.03 -20.02 12.00
N SER A 173 -5.76 -18.98 11.58
CA SER A 173 -7.22 -19.00 11.55
C SER A 173 -7.70 -20.14 10.63
N PRO A 174 -9.02 -20.47 10.58
CA PRO A 174 -9.49 -21.54 9.69
C PRO A 174 -9.15 -21.37 8.20
N GLY A 175 -8.76 -20.18 7.75
CA GLY A 175 -8.20 -19.92 6.43
C GLY A 175 -9.21 -19.80 5.29
N ASN A 176 -10.51 -19.62 5.62
CA ASN A 176 -11.57 -19.51 4.61
C ASN A 176 -11.83 -18.09 4.13
N GLN A 177 -11.18 -17.07 4.73
CA GLN A 177 -11.28 -15.68 4.25
C GLN A 177 -10.70 -15.57 2.84
N VAL A 178 -11.44 -14.89 1.96
CA VAL A 178 -11.11 -14.69 0.56
C VAL A 178 -10.58 -13.27 0.37
N LEU A 179 -9.31 -13.15 -0.03
CA LEU A 179 -8.64 -11.88 -0.21
C LEU A 179 -8.05 -11.77 -1.63
N ASP A 180 -7.93 -10.54 -2.10
CA ASP A 180 -7.28 -10.19 -3.36
C ASP A 180 -5.83 -9.81 -3.06
N PHE A 181 -4.88 -10.52 -3.65
CA PHE A 181 -3.44 -10.34 -3.45
C PHE A 181 -2.80 -9.71 -4.68
N ILE A 182 -2.19 -8.55 -4.53
CA ILE A 182 -1.53 -7.83 -5.62
C ILE A 182 -0.01 -7.79 -5.41
N HIS A 183 0.74 -8.09 -6.48
CA HIS A 183 2.21 -8.02 -6.46
C HIS A 183 2.70 -6.56 -6.45
N VAL A 184 3.82 -6.29 -5.74
CA VAL A 184 4.37 -4.93 -5.63
C VAL A 184 4.82 -4.34 -6.97
N ASP A 185 5.20 -5.17 -7.94
CA ASP A 185 5.58 -4.69 -9.28
C ASP A 185 4.35 -4.23 -10.08
N ASP A 186 3.19 -4.88 -9.95
CA ASP A 186 1.92 -4.38 -10.50
C ASP A 186 1.46 -3.09 -9.83
N ILE A 187 1.73 -2.92 -8.52
CA ILE A 187 1.48 -1.65 -7.82
C ILE A 187 2.33 -0.53 -8.41
N ALA A 188 3.60 -0.79 -8.66
CA ALA A 188 4.51 0.19 -9.25
C ALA A 188 4.09 0.57 -10.68
N ASP A 189 3.68 -0.42 -11.48
CA ASP A 189 3.16 -0.22 -12.83
C ASP A 189 1.86 0.58 -12.82
N PHE A 190 0.93 0.29 -11.90
CA PHE A 190 -0.29 1.08 -11.73
C PHE A 190 0.01 2.57 -11.51
N PHE A 191 0.92 2.90 -10.59
CA PHE A 191 1.25 4.31 -10.34
C PHE A 191 1.93 4.97 -11.54
N TYR A 192 2.75 4.23 -12.30
CA TYR A 192 3.32 4.73 -13.54
C TYR A 192 2.22 5.08 -14.55
N ILE A 193 1.30 4.15 -14.83
CA ILE A 193 0.20 4.37 -15.76
C ILE A 193 -0.76 5.46 -15.25
N LEU A 194 -1.03 5.51 -13.95
CA LEU A 194 -1.84 6.57 -13.34
C LEU A 194 -1.25 7.95 -13.58
N ILE A 195 0.07 8.13 -13.33
CA ILE A 195 0.77 9.40 -13.57
C ILE A 195 0.65 9.83 -15.04
N LEU A 196 0.88 8.93 -15.98
CA LEU A 196 0.76 9.20 -17.42
C LEU A 196 -0.68 9.52 -17.87
N SER A 197 -1.67 9.12 -17.09
CA SER A 197 -3.09 9.29 -17.42
C SER A 197 -3.73 10.51 -16.77
N LEU A 198 -3.03 11.26 -15.91
CA LEU A 198 -3.59 12.34 -15.10
C LEU A 198 -4.28 13.42 -15.95
N ASP A 199 -3.69 13.79 -17.08
CA ASP A 199 -4.26 14.80 -18.00
C ASP A 199 -5.59 14.37 -18.64
N ASN A 200 -5.88 13.06 -18.64
CA ASN A 200 -7.11 12.49 -19.17
C ASN A 200 -8.22 12.39 -18.10
N LEU A 201 -7.89 12.54 -16.83
CA LEU A 201 -8.82 12.49 -15.71
C LEU A 201 -9.43 13.90 -15.50
N LYS A 202 -10.71 14.08 -15.85
CA LYS A 202 -11.37 15.40 -15.89
C LYS A 202 -12.17 15.73 -14.63
N ASP A 203 -12.52 14.72 -13.81
CA ASP A 203 -13.24 14.96 -12.56
C ASP A 203 -12.29 15.41 -11.46
N SER A 204 -12.79 16.19 -10.52
CA SER A 204 -12.00 16.64 -9.36
C SER A 204 -11.72 15.52 -8.34
N TYR A 205 -12.43 14.39 -8.43
CA TYR A 205 -12.26 13.25 -7.54
C TYR A 205 -12.35 11.90 -8.26
N TYR A 206 -11.39 11.04 -7.99
CA TYR A 206 -11.41 9.64 -8.42
C TYR A 206 -11.10 8.69 -7.25
N GLN A 207 -11.74 7.53 -7.25
CA GLN A 207 -11.34 6.42 -6.41
C GLN A 207 -11.03 5.21 -7.29
N PHE A 208 -9.83 4.68 -7.16
CA PHE A 208 -9.38 3.44 -7.77
C PHE A 208 -9.21 2.35 -6.72
N HIS A 209 -9.47 1.11 -7.10
CA HIS A 209 -9.27 -0.06 -6.27
C HIS A 209 -8.09 -0.87 -6.83
N LEU A 210 -6.96 -0.85 -6.15
CA LEU A 210 -5.71 -1.45 -6.61
C LEU A 210 -5.58 -2.88 -6.08
N GLY A 211 -6.03 -3.80 -6.90
CA GLY A 211 -6.02 -5.25 -6.74
C GLY A 211 -6.06 -5.93 -8.10
N THR A 212 -6.16 -7.25 -8.10
CA THR A 212 -6.22 -8.08 -9.31
C THR A 212 -7.65 -8.30 -9.82
N GLY A 213 -8.65 -8.15 -8.94
CA GLY A 213 -10.04 -8.57 -9.16
C GLY A 213 -10.27 -10.07 -8.94
N GLU A 214 -9.26 -10.80 -8.47
CA GLU A 214 -9.33 -12.24 -8.21
C GLU A 214 -9.16 -12.52 -6.71
N GLY A 215 -10.10 -13.26 -6.13
CA GLY A 215 -10.09 -13.61 -4.72
C GLY A 215 -9.54 -15.02 -4.48
N HIS A 216 -8.66 -15.16 -3.48
CA HIS A 216 -8.09 -16.45 -3.08
C HIS A 216 -8.28 -16.67 -1.58
N SER A 217 -8.71 -17.88 -1.18
CA SER A 217 -8.72 -18.25 0.22
C SER A 217 -7.30 -18.42 0.75
N LEU A 218 -7.07 -18.21 2.05
CA LEU A 218 -5.71 -18.41 2.61
C LEU A 218 -5.25 -19.87 2.46
N ARG A 219 -6.18 -20.85 2.48
CA ARG A 219 -5.86 -22.25 2.17
C ARG A 219 -5.39 -22.40 0.73
N GLY A 220 -6.11 -21.81 -0.24
CA GLY A 220 -5.68 -21.83 -1.64
C GLY A 220 -4.34 -21.13 -1.89
N VAL A 221 -4.04 -20.06 -1.14
CA VAL A 221 -2.70 -19.45 -1.16
C VAL A 221 -1.64 -20.41 -0.63
N ALA A 222 -1.92 -21.13 0.46
CA ALA A 222 -1.01 -22.13 1.00
C ALA A 222 -0.76 -23.28 -0.01
N ASP A 223 -1.79 -23.77 -0.70
CA ASP A 223 -1.66 -24.81 -1.74
C ASP A 223 -0.75 -24.34 -2.89
N MET A 224 -0.87 -23.05 -3.30
CA MET A 224 0.01 -22.47 -4.30
C MET A 224 1.45 -22.38 -3.83
N ILE A 225 1.69 -21.97 -2.57
CA ILE A 225 3.01 -21.94 -1.95
C ILE A 225 3.61 -23.35 -1.91
N GLU A 226 2.86 -24.35 -1.47
CA GLU A 226 3.30 -25.76 -1.45
C GLU A 226 3.74 -26.24 -2.84
N SER A 227 2.93 -25.90 -3.87
CA SER A 227 3.25 -26.23 -5.26
C SER A 227 4.56 -25.61 -5.75
N VAL A 228 4.86 -24.36 -5.36
CA VAL A 228 6.07 -23.63 -5.79
C VAL A 228 7.30 -24.07 -4.99
N TRP A 229 7.18 -24.24 -3.67
CA TRP A 229 8.29 -24.65 -2.79
C TRP A 229 8.57 -26.16 -2.86
N ASN A 230 7.64 -26.94 -3.41
CA ASN A 230 7.65 -28.41 -3.37
C ASN A 230 7.83 -28.93 -1.93
N ARG A 231 7.18 -28.28 -0.97
CA ARG A 231 7.20 -28.57 0.46
C ARG A 231 5.86 -28.18 1.08
N PRO A 232 5.38 -28.92 2.09
CA PRO A 232 4.13 -28.59 2.76
C PRO A 232 4.25 -27.30 3.59
N VAL A 233 3.20 -26.50 3.58
CA VAL A 233 2.98 -25.41 4.54
C VAL A 233 2.52 -26.03 5.86
N LYS A 234 3.33 -26.00 6.89
CA LYS A 234 3.03 -26.59 8.20
C LYS A 234 2.03 -25.70 8.97
N ALA A 235 0.82 -25.55 8.45
CA ALA A 235 -0.24 -24.74 9.04
C ALA A 235 -1.19 -25.60 9.89
N ASN A 236 -1.36 -25.22 11.16
CA ASN A 236 -2.44 -25.73 12.02
C ASN A 236 -3.67 -24.83 11.81
N TRP A 237 -4.49 -25.17 10.82
CA TRP A 237 -5.69 -24.43 10.47
C TRP A 237 -6.76 -24.53 11.56
N GLY A 238 -7.21 -23.40 12.08
CA GLY A 238 -8.14 -23.33 13.22
C GLY A 238 -7.44 -23.39 14.58
N GLY A 239 -6.08 -23.43 14.61
CA GLY A 239 -5.30 -23.35 15.84
C GLY A 239 -5.50 -22.02 16.58
N ARG A 240 -5.92 -20.96 15.87
CA ARG A 240 -6.46 -19.72 16.46
C ARG A 240 -7.81 -19.37 15.83
N PRO A 241 -8.73 -18.73 16.59
CA PRO A 241 -10.00 -18.25 16.03
C PRO A 241 -9.78 -17.10 15.05
N TYR A 242 -10.82 -16.79 14.26
CA TYR A 242 -10.85 -15.51 13.55
C TYR A 242 -10.85 -14.35 14.53
N SER A 243 -10.11 -13.28 14.18
CA SER A 243 -10.25 -12.00 14.87
C SER A 243 -11.54 -11.29 14.41
N PRO A 244 -12.24 -10.56 15.30
CA PRO A 244 -13.35 -9.69 14.88
C PRO A 244 -12.93 -8.66 13.80
N SER A 245 -11.63 -8.37 13.69
CA SER A 245 -11.06 -7.46 12.68
C SER A 245 -10.61 -8.17 11.39
N ASP A 246 -10.78 -9.49 11.28
CA ASP A 246 -10.41 -10.19 10.04
C ASP A 246 -11.45 -9.89 8.95
N ALA A 247 -10.97 -9.41 7.80
CA ALA A 247 -11.80 -9.29 6.60
C ALA A 247 -12.08 -10.70 6.04
N MET A 248 -13.35 -11.11 6.02
CA MET A 248 -13.71 -12.44 5.51
C MET A 248 -13.79 -12.49 3.99
N TYR A 249 -14.07 -11.35 3.36
CA TYR A 249 -14.09 -11.21 1.90
C TYR A 249 -13.59 -9.81 1.50
N ALA A 250 -12.61 -9.74 0.62
CA ALA A 250 -12.14 -8.48 0.07
C ALA A 250 -11.51 -8.70 -1.30
N VAL A 251 -12.27 -8.41 -2.37
CA VAL A 251 -11.84 -8.48 -3.76
C VAL A 251 -12.05 -7.12 -4.42
N ALA A 252 -11.04 -6.63 -5.14
CA ALA A 252 -11.04 -5.31 -5.74
C ALA A 252 -12.05 -5.20 -6.89
N PRO A 253 -12.93 -4.20 -6.92
CA PRO A 253 -13.77 -3.90 -8.08
C PRO A 253 -12.95 -3.12 -9.14
N ILE A 254 -12.21 -3.82 -9.99
CA ILE A 254 -11.20 -3.25 -10.90
C ILE A 254 -11.76 -2.59 -12.17
N ASN A 255 -13.06 -2.66 -12.44
CA ASN A 255 -13.65 -2.17 -13.69
C ASN A 255 -13.29 -0.71 -14.00
N ARG A 256 -13.24 0.16 -12.99
CA ARG A 256 -12.89 1.57 -13.16
C ARG A 256 -11.44 1.76 -13.59
N ASN A 257 -10.51 0.94 -13.07
CA ASN A 257 -9.10 0.96 -13.47
C ASN A 257 -8.97 0.62 -14.96
N ILE A 258 -9.68 -0.43 -15.41
CA ILE A 258 -9.67 -0.85 -16.82
C ILE A 258 -10.26 0.23 -17.70
N THR A 259 -11.43 0.78 -17.33
CA THR A 259 -12.17 1.72 -18.17
C THR A 259 -11.44 3.07 -18.31
N LEU A 260 -10.86 3.59 -17.23
CA LEU A 260 -10.27 4.94 -17.22
C LEU A 260 -8.77 4.94 -17.51
N LEU A 261 -8.05 3.90 -17.13
CA LEU A 261 -6.59 3.84 -17.25
C LEU A 261 -6.13 2.79 -18.28
N GLY A 262 -7.02 1.94 -18.77
CA GLY A 262 -6.63 0.78 -19.58
C GLY A 262 -5.76 -0.22 -18.81
N TRP A 263 -5.74 -0.13 -17.45
CA TRP A 263 -4.82 -0.87 -16.61
C TRP A 263 -5.50 -2.05 -15.91
N LYS A 264 -4.81 -3.19 -15.88
CA LYS A 264 -5.14 -4.38 -15.10
C LYS A 264 -3.84 -5.02 -14.62
N ALA A 265 -3.82 -5.55 -13.39
CA ALA A 265 -2.70 -6.34 -12.87
C ALA A 265 -2.37 -7.50 -13.83
N SER A 266 -1.09 -7.70 -14.09
CA SER A 266 -0.56 -8.67 -15.05
C SER A 266 0.03 -9.92 -14.39
N ILE A 267 0.45 -9.81 -13.12
CA ILE A 267 1.10 -10.89 -12.38
C ILE A 267 0.04 -11.69 -11.63
N SER A 268 -0.21 -12.92 -12.07
CA SER A 268 -1.09 -13.83 -11.33
C SER A 268 -0.51 -14.15 -9.95
N LEU A 269 -1.37 -14.52 -8.97
CA LEU A 269 -0.90 -14.86 -7.63
C LEU A 269 0.15 -15.99 -7.64
N LYS A 270 -0.06 -17.04 -8.46
CA LYS A 270 0.89 -18.14 -8.59
C LYS A 270 2.25 -17.68 -9.13
N GLU A 271 2.25 -16.80 -10.13
CA GLU A 271 3.48 -16.25 -10.70
C GLU A 271 4.19 -15.35 -9.69
N GLY A 272 3.49 -14.48 -8.99
CA GLY A 272 4.07 -13.62 -7.95
C GLY A 272 4.65 -14.42 -6.77
N ILE A 273 4.01 -15.54 -6.39
CA ILE A 273 4.56 -16.49 -5.40
C ILE A 273 5.87 -17.13 -5.93
N ARG A 274 5.96 -17.44 -7.23
CA ARG A 274 7.18 -17.96 -7.86
C ARG A 274 8.31 -16.91 -7.84
N ILE A 275 8.00 -15.66 -8.20
CA ILE A 275 8.95 -14.54 -8.13
C ILE A 275 9.47 -14.37 -6.69
N LEU A 276 8.57 -14.38 -5.70
CA LEU A 276 8.95 -14.27 -4.29
C LEU A 276 9.89 -15.40 -3.85
N HIS A 277 9.65 -16.63 -4.31
CA HIS A 277 10.52 -17.77 -4.02
C HIS A 277 11.91 -17.61 -4.64
N GLU A 278 12.01 -17.10 -5.86
CA GLU A 278 13.29 -16.84 -6.53
C GLU A 278 14.07 -15.72 -5.86
N ASP A 279 13.41 -14.62 -5.52
CA ASP A 279 14.01 -13.51 -4.77
C ASP A 279 14.60 -14.00 -3.43
N MET A 280 13.85 -14.83 -2.69
CA MET A 280 14.34 -15.37 -1.40
C MET A 280 15.57 -16.25 -1.55
N LYS A 281 15.66 -17.07 -2.61
CA LYS A 281 16.85 -17.89 -2.88
C LYS A 281 18.10 -17.06 -3.18
N THR A 282 17.91 -15.94 -3.86
CA THR A 282 19.02 -15.02 -4.18
C THR A 282 19.61 -14.42 -2.90
N TYR A 283 18.77 -13.96 -1.97
CA TYR A 283 19.22 -13.42 -0.67
C TYR A 283 19.80 -14.45 0.30
N GLU A 284 19.43 -15.73 0.20
CA GLU A 284 20.04 -16.79 1.05
C GLU A 284 21.45 -17.20 0.56
N ASN A 285 21.84 -16.79 -0.65
CA ASN A 285 23.13 -17.09 -1.27
C ASN A 285 24.11 -15.89 -1.27
N GLU A 286 23.68 -14.70 -0.85
CA GLU A 286 24.50 -13.52 -0.59
C GLU A 286 24.90 -13.42 0.90
#